data_653fa31213afb49f0ae67915bd5c6039
#
_entry.id   653fa31213afb49f0ae67915bd5c6039
#
_cell.length_a   1.000
_cell.length_b   1.000
_cell.length_c   1.000
_cell.angle_alpha   90.00
_cell.angle_beta   90.00
_cell.angle_gamma   90.00
#
_symmetry.space_group_name_H-M   'P 1'
#
loop_
_entity.id
_entity.type
_entity.pdbx_description
1 polymer ?
#
loop_
_entity_poly.entity_id
_entity_poly.type
_entity_poly.pdbx_seq_one_letter_code
_entity_poly.pdbx_strand_id
1 'polypeptide(L)'
;KKQRYFYIYIGAVFFLDIVPAYLFKSWININQFYLYYSLLLITILYFVYFYLNDYKDKFNRIILVSLAILSLVFIVFFQMQEDSLVISSNLFLILIIYQLALALQWFWYIVNHADEQNIIHKQAFWVSCALLIWSTFALFRMYPMYDLSKIDSAFLATIIDVFQVVNILTYLLYIRGLRCTDYNILRTFNHF
;
A
#
# COMPACT_ATOMS: atom_id res chain seq x y z
N LYS A 1 -1.39 -18.84 -9.82
CA LYS A 1 -0.19 -18.93 -8.95
C LYS A 1 0.21 -17.58 -8.33
N LYS A 2 0.07 -16.44 -9.03
CA LYS A 2 0.51 -15.10 -8.58
C LYS A 2 -0.21 -14.57 -7.34
N GLN A 3 -1.40 -15.02 -7.08
CA GLN A 3 -2.30 -14.43 -6.10
C GLN A 3 -2.26 -15.11 -4.73
N ARG A 4 -1.64 -16.28 -4.63
CA ARG A 4 -1.44 -16.97 -3.34
C ARG A 4 -0.67 -16.15 -2.31
N TYR A 5 0.09 -15.13 -2.77
CA TYR A 5 0.91 -14.32 -1.88
C TYR A 5 0.22 -13.02 -1.41
N PHE A 6 -0.87 -12.58 -2.05
CA PHE A 6 -1.55 -11.34 -1.65
C PHE A 6 -2.23 -11.45 -0.28
N TYR A 7 -2.83 -12.59 0.02
CA TYR A 7 -3.38 -12.83 1.36
C TYR A 7 -2.29 -12.92 2.43
N ILE A 8 -1.08 -13.37 2.10
CA ILE A 8 0.07 -13.36 3.02
C ILE A 8 0.49 -11.93 3.31
N TYR A 9 0.53 -11.07 2.28
CA TYR A 9 0.82 -9.65 2.46
C TYR A 9 -0.22 -8.97 3.36
N ILE A 10 -1.51 -9.16 3.08
CA ILE A 10 -2.59 -8.60 3.92
C ILE A 10 -2.46 -9.12 5.36
N GLY A 11 -2.17 -10.42 5.54
CA GLY A 11 -1.93 -11.00 6.85
C GLY A 11 -0.72 -10.37 7.56
N ALA A 12 0.39 -10.17 6.86
CA ALA A 12 1.58 -9.51 7.41
C ALA A 12 1.29 -8.05 7.82
N VAL A 13 0.57 -7.28 6.99
CA VAL A 13 0.14 -5.92 7.32
C VAL A 13 -0.75 -5.93 8.57
N PHE A 14 -1.74 -6.82 8.63
CA PHE A 14 -2.61 -6.96 9.78
C PHE A 14 -1.83 -7.28 11.06
N PHE A 15 -0.90 -8.24 11.00
CA PHE A 15 -0.08 -8.61 12.14
C PHE A 15 0.87 -7.50 12.58
N LEU A 16 1.48 -6.77 11.65
CA LEU A 16 2.46 -5.73 11.98
C LEU A 16 1.82 -4.39 12.37
N ASP A 17 0.60 -4.12 11.96
CA ASP A 17 -0.12 -2.87 12.26
C ASP A 17 -1.04 -3.03 13.47
N ILE A 18 -1.92 -4.02 13.47
CA ILE A 18 -2.97 -4.18 14.49
C ILE A 18 -2.46 -4.87 15.75
N VAL A 19 -1.68 -5.95 15.62
CA VAL A 19 -1.22 -6.72 16.77
C VAL A 19 -0.35 -5.89 17.73
N PRO A 20 0.63 -5.10 17.26
CA PRO A 20 1.41 -4.23 18.14
C PRO A 20 0.56 -3.15 18.82
N ALA A 21 -0.38 -2.56 18.09
CA ALA A 21 -1.22 -1.50 18.63
C ALA A 21 -2.09 -1.96 19.81
N TYR A 22 -2.57 -3.21 19.78
CA TYR A 22 -3.51 -3.73 20.77
C TYR A 22 -2.91 -4.68 21.79
N LEU A 23 -1.97 -5.56 21.40
CA LEU A 23 -1.46 -6.62 22.28
C LEU A 23 -0.12 -6.29 22.94
N PHE A 24 0.77 -5.54 22.26
CA PHE A 24 2.12 -5.32 22.77
C PHE A 24 2.29 -4.03 23.56
N LYS A 25 1.31 -3.13 23.56
CA LYS A 25 1.37 -1.88 24.34
C LYS A 25 1.53 -2.12 25.84
N SER A 26 1.13 -3.30 26.34
CA SER A 26 1.17 -3.68 27.74
C SER A 26 2.24 -4.74 28.10
N TRP A 27 2.79 -5.48 27.14
CA TRP A 27 3.59 -6.67 27.43
C TRP A 27 5.04 -6.63 26.97
N ILE A 28 5.35 -5.91 25.90
CA ILE A 28 6.70 -5.91 25.33
C ILE A 28 7.06 -4.47 24.92
N ASN A 29 8.19 -3.96 25.47
CA ASN A 29 8.81 -2.69 25.04
C ASN A 29 9.49 -2.84 23.66
N ILE A 30 8.76 -3.37 22.66
CA ILE A 30 9.28 -3.36 21.30
C ILE A 30 9.18 -1.92 20.79
N ASN A 31 10.30 -1.38 20.37
CA ASN A 31 10.33 -0.08 19.73
C ASN A 31 9.46 -0.14 18.47
N GLN A 32 8.33 0.55 18.48
CA GLN A 32 7.35 0.60 17.38
C GLN A 32 8.00 0.99 16.04
N PHE A 33 9.12 1.71 16.11
CA PHE A 33 9.92 2.09 14.96
C PHE A 33 10.32 0.88 14.10
N TYR A 34 10.88 -0.18 14.67
CA TYR A 34 11.31 -1.36 13.90
C TYR A 34 10.16 -2.08 13.22
N LEU A 35 8.98 -2.10 13.83
CA LEU A 35 7.79 -2.72 13.25
C LEU A 35 7.30 -1.94 12.04
N TYR A 36 7.18 -0.61 12.15
CA TYR A 36 6.76 0.23 11.04
C TYR A 36 7.79 0.25 9.91
N TYR A 37 9.08 0.26 10.25
CA TYR A 37 10.15 0.20 9.26
C TYR A 37 10.12 -1.13 8.48
N SER A 38 9.94 -2.26 9.17
CA SER A 38 9.80 -3.56 8.52
C SER A 38 8.56 -3.64 7.64
N LEU A 39 7.42 -3.10 8.09
CA LEU A 39 6.19 -3.00 7.32
C LEU A 39 6.40 -2.22 6.03
N LEU A 40 7.09 -1.08 6.09
CA LEU A 40 7.40 -0.22 4.95
C LEU A 40 8.26 -0.97 3.93
N LEU A 41 9.33 -1.64 4.37
CA LEU A 41 10.18 -2.45 3.49
C LEU A 41 9.42 -3.60 2.84
N ILE A 42 8.64 -4.35 3.62
CA ILE A 42 7.80 -5.44 3.13
C ILE A 42 6.81 -4.91 2.08
N THR A 43 6.20 -3.77 2.32
CA THR A 43 5.24 -3.15 1.40
C THR A 43 5.89 -2.79 0.07
N ILE A 44 7.06 -2.14 0.09
CA ILE A 44 7.78 -1.78 -1.14
C ILE A 44 8.15 -3.03 -1.93
N LEU A 45 8.79 -4.01 -1.29
CA LEU A 45 9.24 -5.24 -1.96
C LEU A 45 8.08 -6.06 -2.49
N TYR A 46 6.99 -6.15 -1.72
CA TYR A 46 5.80 -6.88 -2.13
C TYR A 46 5.16 -6.26 -3.37
N PHE A 47 4.95 -4.95 -3.43
CA PHE A 47 4.32 -4.32 -4.59
C PHE A 47 5.21 -4.32 -5.83
N VAL A 48 6.54 -4.24 -5.68
CA VAL A 48 7.45 -4.51 -6.81
C VAL A 48 7.20 -5.91 -7.37
N TYR A 49 7.23 -6.92 -6.53
CA TYR A 49 6.98 -8.31 -6.94
C TYR A 49 5.59 -8.48 -7.59
N PHE A 50 4.56 -7.86 -7.01
CA PHE A 50 3.19 -7.94 -7.49
C PHE A 50 3.05 -7.36 -8.91
N TYR A 51 3.52 -6.13 -9.14
CA TYR A 51 3.37 -5.44 -10.42
C TYR A 51 4.38 -5.88 -11.48
N LEU A 52 5.60 -6.32 -11.11
CA LEU A 52 6.57 -6.87 -12.07
C LEU A 52 5.99 -8.00 -12.92
N ASN A 53 5.08 -8.75 -12.34
CA ASN A 53 4.44 -9.86 -13.02
C ASN A 53 3.30 -9.43 -13.95
N ASP A 54 2.76 -8.23 -13.79
CA ASP A 54 1.67 -7.70 -14.60
C ASP A 54 2.19 -6.96 -15.85
N TYR A 55 3.34 -6.29 -15.75
CA TYR A 55 3.91 -5.57 -16.86
C TYR A 55 4.56 -6.52 -17.87
N LYS A 56 4.14 -6.44 -19.13
CA LYS A 56 4.72 -7.23 -20.23
C LYS A 56 5.96 -6.55 -20.82
N ASP A 57 5.98 -5.22 -20.87
CA ASP A 57 7.04 -4.42 -21.47
C ASP A 57 8.19 -4.11 -20.49
N LYS A 58 9.40 -4.02 -21.05
CA LYS A 58 10.61 -3.72 -20.27
C LYS A 58 10.60 -2.31 -19.67
N PHE A 59 10.02 -1.34 -20.40
CA PHE A 59 10.02 0.06 -19.99
C PHE A 59 9.27 0.25 -18.66
N ASN A 60 8.03 -0.26 -18.55
CA ASN A 60 7.24 -0.15 -17.31
C ASN A 60 7.86 -0.94 -16.14
N ARG A 61 8.55 -2.06 -16.44
CA ARG A 61 9.32 -2.78 -15.40
C ARG A 61 10.50 -1.96 -14.87
N ILE A 62 11.22 -1.25 -15.75
CA ILE A 62 12.33 -0.37 -15.33
C ILE A 62 11.79 0.78 -14.47
N ILE A 63 10.70 1.43 -14.87
CA ILE A 63 10.07 2.49 -14.08
C ILE A 63 9.67 1.98 -12.68
N LEU A 64 9.03 0.82 -12.61
CA LEU A 64 8.63 0.21 -11.35
C LEU A 64 9.83 -0.02 -10.41
N VAL A 65 10.90 -0.63 -10.93
CA VAL A 65 12.11 -0.91 -10.14
C VAL A 65 12.81 0.39 -9.73
N SER A 66 12.89 1.38 -10.63
CA SER A 66 13.49 2.68 -10.30
C SER A 66 12.70 3.44 -9.24
N LEU A 67 11.38 3.40 -9.26
CA LEU A 67 10.54 3.97 -8.19
C LEU A 67 10.82 3.31 -6.84
N ALA A 68 10.95 1.98 -6.80
CA ALA A 68 11.26 1.26 -5.58
C ALA A 68 12.66 1.61 -5.06
N ILE A 69 13.68 1.61 -5.93
CA ILE A 69 15.06 1.99 -5.54
C ILE A 69 15.08 3.43 -5.02
N LEU A 70 14.43 4.35 -5.71
CA LEU A 70 14.36 5.74 -5.29
C LEU A 70 13.71 5.87 -3.90
N SER A 71 12.61 5.17 -3.66
CA SER A 71 11.95 5.15 -2.35
C SER A 71 12.85 4.59 -1.25
N LEU A 72 13.59 3.50 -1.53
CA LEU A 72 14.53 2.92 -0.57
C LEU A 72 15.71 3.87 -0.27
N VAL A 73 16.24 4.55 -1.29
CA VAL A 73 17.31 5.56 -1.09
C VAL A 73 16.82 6.71 -0.21
N PHE A 74 15.61 7.22 -0.46
CA PHE A 74 15.04 8.28 0.39
C PHE A 74 14.81 7.82 1.83
N ILE A 75 14.34 6.59 2.03
CA ILE A 75 14.16 6.02 3.36
C ILE A 75 15.50 6.00 4.12
N VAL A 76 16.55 5.48 3.49
CA VAL A 76 17.89 5.44 4.10
C VAL A 76 18.40 6.85 4.38
N PHE A 77 18.25 7.77 3.42
CA PHE A 77 18.68 9.16 3.56
C PHE A 77 18.03 9.86 4.75
N PHE A 78 16.69 9.79 4.86
CA PHE A 78 16.00 10.41 6.00
C PHE A 78 16.29 9.71 7.32
N GLN A 79 16.49 8.40 7.31
CA GLN A 79 16.90 7.67 8.50
C GLN A 79 18.28 8.10 9.02
N MET A 80 19.21 8.43 8.13
CA MET A 80 20.55 8.90 8.52
C MET A 80 20.55 10.33 9.07
N GLN A 81 19.51 11.12 8.79
CA GLN A 81 19.38 12.49 9.29
C GLN A 81 18.71 12.57 10.67
N GLU A 82 18.02 11.52 11.10
CA GLU A 82 17.29 11.50 12.35
C GLU A 82 18.07 10.73 13.41
N ASP A 83 18.55 11.44 14.43
CA ASP A 83 19.27 10.84 15.57
C ASP A 83 18.37 10.02 16.52
N SER A 84 17.06 10.00 16.28
CA SER A 84 16.09 9.34 17.15
C SER A 84 15.39 8.19 16.43
N LEU A 85 15.15 7.08 17.14
CA LEU A 85 14.29 5.96 16.74
C LEU A 85 12.79 6.37 16.74
N VAL A 86 12.50 7.54 16.20
CA VAL A 86 11.14 8.07 16.05
C VAL A 86 10.73 7.92 14.59
N ILE A 87 9.51 7.49 14.38
CA ILE A 87 8.93 7.41 13.03
C ILE A 87 8.72 8.83 12.53
N SER A 88 9.52 9.24 11.54
CA SER A 88 9.33 10.55 10.96
C SER A 88 8.13 10.58 10.02
N SER A 89 7.50 11.74 9.97
CA SER A 89 6.47 12.04 8.97
C SER A 89 6.95 11.79 7.54
N ASN A 90 8.24 12.03 7.30
CA ASN A 90 8.89 11.89 6.00
C ASN A 90 8.89 10.43 5.51
N LEU A 91 9.14 9.45 6.39
CA LEU A 91 9.11 8.03 6.02
C LEU A 91 7.70 7.59 5.58
N PHE A 92 6.67 8.06 6.30
CA PHE A 92 5.29 7.78 5.94
C PHE A 92 4.89 8.45 4.63
N LEU A 93 5.33 9.69 4.40
CA LEU A 93 5.10 10.42 3.18
C LEU A 93 5.71 9.72 1.95
N ILE A 94 6.93 9.17 2.07
CA ILE A 94 7.58 8.40 1.02
C ILE A 94 6.73 7.19 0.64
N LEU A 95 6.23 6.45 1.63
CA LEU A 95 5.37 5.30 1.38
C LEU A 95 4.08 5.68 0.64
N ILE A 96 3.43 6.77 1.05
CA ILE A 96 2.22 7.27 0.40
C ILE A 96 2.49 7.65 -1.06
N ILE A 97 3.56 8.43 -1.32
CA ILE A 97 3.93 8.85 -2.67
C ILE A 97 4.29 7.64 -3.54
N TYR A 98 5.02 6.67 -2.99
CA TYR A 98 5.34 5.43 -3.67
C TYR A 98 4.09 4.66 -4.09
N GLN A 99 3.14 4.44 -3.19
CA GLN A 99 1.89 3.73 -3.48
C GLN A 99 1.03 4.47 -4.51
N LEU A 100 0.94 5.80 -4.40
CA LEU A 100 0.25 6.64 -5.37
C LEU A 100 0.86 6.52 -6.76
N ALA A 101 2.19 6.62 -6.85
CA ALA A 101 2.92 6.50 -8.12
C ALA A 101 2.73 5.12 -8.76
N LEU A 102 2.75 4.04 -7.96
CA LEU A 102 2.48 2.68 -8.44
C LEU A 102 1.07 2.53 -9.03
N ALA A 103 0.06 3.05 -8.32
CA ALA A 103 -1.31 2.98 -8.79
C ALA A 103 -1.49 3.74 -10.11
N LEU A 104 -0.96 4.97 -10.19
CA LEU A 104 -1.01 5.80 -11.40
C LEU A 104 -0.24 5.15 -12.56
N GLN A 105 0.95 4.59 -12.31
CA GLN A 105 1.73 3.86 -13.31
C GLN A 105 0.96 2.67 -13.88
N TRP A 106 0.27 1.91 -13.03
CA TRP A 106 -0.52 0.77 -13.48
C TRP A 106 -1.70 1.21 -14.34
N PHE A 107 -2.44 2.26 -13.96
CA PHE A 107 -3.52 2.82 -14.77
C PHE A 107 -3.01 3.34 -16.11
N TRP A 108 -1.89 4.06 -16.11
CA TRP A 108 -1.22 4.50 -17.34
C TRP A 108 -0.87 3.32 -18.25
N TYR A 109 -0.30 2.26 -17.68
CA TYR A 109 0.03 1.05 -18.43
C TYR A 109 -1.20 0.43 -19.09
N ILE A 110 -2.30 0.27 -18.36
CA ILE A 110 -3.53 -0.33 -18.89
C ILE A 110 -4.16 0.52 -19.99
N VAL A 111 -4.16 1.85 -19.86
CA VAL A 111 -4.69 2.75 -20.89
C VAL A 111 -3.91 2.63 -22.19
N ASN A 112 -2.59 2.50 -22.12
CA ASN A 112 -1.73 2.39 -23.30
C ASN A 112 -1.66 0.96 -23.89
N HIS A 113 -2.02 -0.05 -23.11
CA HIS A 113 -2.03 -1.46 -23.53
C HIS A 113 -3.42 -2.05 -23.36
N ALA A 114 -4.41 -1.42 -24.04
CA ALA A 114 -5.79 -1.88 -24.01
C ALA A 114 -5.85 -3.35 -24.47
N ASP A 115 -6.00 -4.24 -23.51
CA ASP A 115 -6.22 -5.67 -23.76
C ASP A 115 -7.74 -5.89 -23.87
N GLU A 116 -8.19 -6.76 -24.76
CA GLU A 116 -9.63 -7.10 -24.92
C GLU A 116 -10.25 -7.68 -23.65
N GLN A 117 -9.41 -8.02 -22.66
CA GLN A 117 -9.87 -8.52 -21.37
C GLN A 117 -10.51 -7.42 -20.53
N ASN A 118 -11.67 -7.71 -19.98
CA ASN A 118 -12.38 -6.81 -19.08
C ASN A 118 -11.51 -6.50 -17.84
N ILE A 119 -11.10 -5.26 -17.70
CA ILE A 119 -10.16 -4.76 -16.68
C ILE A 119 -10.66 -5.09 -15.25
N ILE A 120 -11.98 -5.09 -15.04
CA ILE A 120 -12.62 -5.36 -13.75
C ILE A 120 -12.33 -6.79 -13.24
N HIS A 121 -11.96 -7.70 -14.12
CA HIS A 121 -11.58 -9.07 -13.74
C HIS A 121 -10.10 -9.23 -13.37
N LYS A 122 -9.29 -8.16 -13.54
CA LYS A 122 -7.88 -8.19 -13.14
C LYS A 122 -7.75 -7.82 -11.66
N GLN A 123 -7.06 -8.65 -10.89
CA GLN A 123 -6.78 -8.35 -9.48
C GLN A 123 -6.07 -7.02 -9.30
N ALA A 124 -5.09 -6.73 -10.16
CA ALA A 124 -4.32 -5.50 -10.10
C ALA A 124 -5.18 -4.23 -10.24
N PHE A 125 -6.32 -4.30 -10.92
CA PHE A 125 -7.28 -3.19 -10.97
C PHE A 125 -7.79 -2.81 -9.57
N TRP A 126 -8.27 -3.79 -8.83
CA TRP A 126 -8.83 -3.55 -7.49
C TRP A 126 -7.76 -3.14 -6.49
N VAL A 127 -6.57 -3.73 -6.59
CA VAL A 127 -5.42 -3.36 -5.77
C VAL A 127 -4.98 -1.92 -6.07
N SER A 128 -4.88 -1.53 -7.36
CA SER A 128 -4.50 -0.15 -7.74
C SER A 128 -5.57 0.87 -7.34
N CYS A 129 -6.87 0.54 -7.44
CA CYS A 129 -7.95 1.39 -6.91
C CYS A 129 -7.81 1.59 -5.40
N ALA A 130 -7.54 0.51 -4.66
CA ALA A 130 -7.36 0.57 -3.21
C ALA A 130 -6.17 1.44 -2.83
N LEU A 131 -5.02 1.25 -3.49
CA LEU A 131 -3.82 2.07 -3.26
C LEU A 131 -4.05 3.55 -3.58
N LEU A 132 -4.72 3.84 -4.71
CA LEU A 132 -5.02 5.22 -5.11
C LEU A 132 -5.89 5.92 -4.06
N ILE A 133 -6.99 5.29 -3.64
CA ILE A 133 -7.90 5.87 -2.65
C ILE A 133 -7.15 6.05 -1.33
N TRP A 134 -6.50 5.01 -0.82
CA TRP A 134 -5.81 5.06 0.46
C TRP A 134 -4.71 6.12 0.47
N SER A 135 -3.83 6.15 -0.52
CA SER A 135 -2.72 7.09 -0.58
C SER A 135 -3.19 8.54 -0.74
N THR A 136 -4.24 8.79 -1.53
CA THR A 136 -4.80 10.13 -1.68
C THR A 136 -5.34 10.65 -0.34
N PHE A 137 -6.15 9.86 0.36
CA PHE A 137 -6.68 10.26 1.66
C PHE A 137 -5.60 10.33 2.75
N ALA A 138 -4.59 9.48 2.69
CA ALA A 138 -3.45 9.53 3.59
C ALA A 138 -2.66 10.85 3.44
N LEU A 139 -2.46 11.34 2.21
CA LEU A 139 -1.86 12.66 1.97
C LEU A 139 -2.67 13.79 2.61
N PHE A 140 -3.99 13.78 2.42
CA PHE A 140 -4.87 14.79 3.04
C PHE A 140 -4.86 14.73 4.56
N ARG A 141 -4.71 13.54 5.15
CA ARG A 141 -4.63 13.36 6.60
C ARG A 141 -3.31 13.89 7.16
N MET A 142 -2.20 13.74 6.43
CA MET A 142 -0.87 14.12 6.91
C MET A 142 -0.78 15.60 7.26
N TYR A 143 -1.26 16.49 6.40
CA TYR A 143 -1.17 17.93 6.61
C TYR A 143 -1.87 18.39 7.91
N PRO A 144 -3.17 18.09 8.15
CA PRO A 144 -3.83 18.47 9.39
C PRO A 144 -3.22 17.84 10.64
N MET A 145 -2.72 16.62 10.53
CA MET A 145 -2.17 15.90 11.68
C MET A 145 -0.90 16.57 12.23
N TYR A 146 -0.08 17.18 11.36
CA TYR A 146 1.17 17.82 11.78
C TYR A 146 1.02 19.32 12.04
N ASP A 147 0.26 20.04 11.21
CA ASP A 147 0.15 21.49 11.29
C ASP A 147 -1.05 21.99 12.11
N LEU A 148 -2.20 21.31 12.00
CA LEU A 148 -3.45 21.76 12.62
C LEU A 148 -3.78 21.05 13.94
N SER A 149 -3.06 20.00 14.34
CA SER A 149 -3.33 19.25 15.58
C SER A 149 -3.31 20.14 16.84
N LYS A 150 -2.60 21.26 16.78
CA LYS A 150 -2.50 22.24 17.88
C LYS A 150 -3.65 23.27 17.88
N ILE A 151 -4.43 23.37 16.80
CA ILE A 151 -5.37 24.46 16.57
C ILE A 151 -6.82 23.99 16.73
N ASP A 152 -7.19 22.81 16.19
CA ASP A 152 -8.57 22.31 16.21
C ASP A 152 -8.64 20.80 16.41
N SER A 153 -8.93 20.38 17.64
CA SER A 153 -9.06 18.97 18.00
C SER A 153 -10.31 18.30 17.41
N ALA A 154 -11.40 19.05 17.19
CA ALA A 154 -12.64 18.53 16.65
C ALA A 154 -12.49 18.22 15.14
N PHE A 155 -11.81 19.10 14.42
CA PHE A 155 -11.49 18.88 13.02
C PHE A 155 -10.57 17.67 12.84
N LEU A 156 -9.56 17.52 13.69
CA LEU A 156 -8.66 16.36 13.68
C LEU A 156 -9.42 15.05 13.93
N ALA A 157 -10.35 15.03 14.90
CA ALA A 157 -11.19 13.85 15.16
C ALA A 157 -11.99 13.45 13.93
N THR A 158 -12.63 14.42 13.26
CA THR A 158 -13.39 14.18 12.03
C THR A 158 -12.53 13.59 10.92
N ILE A 159 -11.30 14.07 10.74
CA ILE A 159 -10.37 13.51 9.74
C ILE A 159 -9.98 12.08 10.08
N ILE A 160 -9.76 11.76 11.35
CA ILE A 160 -9.47 10.40 11.81
C ILE A 160 -10.64 9.46 11.48
N ASP A 161 -11.87 9.88 11.76
CA ASP A 161 -13.07 9.08 11.49
C ASP A 161 -13.26 8.84 9.98
N VAL A 162 -13.09 9.87 9.16
CA VAL A 162 -13.13 9.74 7.69
C VAL A 162 -12.07 8.75 7.21
N PHE A 163 -10.85 8.82 7.77
CA PHE A 163 -9.78 7.91 7.39
C PHE A 163 -10.04 6.46 7.79
N GLN A 164 -10.76 6.21 8.89
CA GLN A 164 -11.21 4.86 9.25
C GLN A 164 -12.17 4.30 8.19
N VAL A 165 -13.12 5.10 7.69
CA VAL A 165 -14.02 4.69 6.60
C VAL A 165 -13.22 4.37 5.33
N VAL A 166 -12.22 5.18 5.00
CA VAL A 166 -11.32 4.94 3.86
C VAL A 166 -10.56 3.62 4.01
N ASN A 167 -10.08 3.31 5.21
CA ASN A 167 -9.41 2.03 5.48
C ASN A 167 -10.36 0.86 5.25
N ILE A 168 -11.59 0.93 5.73
CA ILE A 168 -12.61 -0.12 5.49
C ILE A 168 -12.84 -0.30 4.00
N LEU A 169 -13.03 0.78 3.24
CA LEU A 169 -13.22 0.75 1.80
C LEU A 169 -12.03 0.10 1.09
N THR A 170 -10.81 0.45 1.49
CA THR A 170 -9.56 -0.11 0.96
C THR A 170 -9.51 -1.63 1.16
N TYR A 171 -9.83 -2.12 2.35
CA TYR A 171 -9.89 -3.56 2.62
C TYR A 171 -10.99 -4.27 1.82
N LEU A 172 -12.15 -3.64 1.62
CA LEU A 172 -13.21 -4.19 0.76
C LEU A 172 -12.73 -4.33 -0.69
N LEU A 173 -11.99 -3.36 -1.21
CA LEU A 173 -11.39 -3.43 -2.55
C LEU A 173 -10.33 -4.54 -2.63
N TYR A 174 -9.51 -4.73 -1.61
CA TYR A 174 -8.57 -5.86 -1.54
C TYR A 174 -9.27 -7.21 -1.55
N ILE A 175 -10.35 -7.36 -0.77
CA ILE A 175 -11.19 -8.58 -0.76
C ILE A 175 -11.79 -8.82 -2.15
N ARG A 176 -12.26 -7.77 -2.82
CA ARG A 176 -12.77 -7.87 -4.19
C ARG A 176 -11.68 -8.33 -5.15
N GLY A 177 -10.46 -7.79 -5.03
CA GLY A 177 -9.30 -8.22 -5.81
C GLY A 177 -8.95 -9.69 -5.60
N LEU A 178 -9.03 -10.19 -4.38
CA LEU A 178 -8.82 -11.61 -4.08
C LEU A 178 -9.87 -12.50 -4.77
N ARG A 179 -11.15 -12.11 -4.78
CA ARG A 179 -12.24 -12.87 -5.42
C ARG A 179 -12.12 -12.93 -6.94
N CYS A 180 -11.53 -11.92 -7.60
CA CYS A 180 -11.33 -11.94 -9.06
C CYS A 180 -10.41 -13.08 -9.52
N THR A 181 -9.60 -13.62 -8.63
CA THR A 181 -8.71 -14.76 -8.88
C THR A 181 -9.44 -16.07 -9.05
N ASP A 182 -10.39 -16.33 -8.17
CA ASP A 182 -11.08 -17.62 -8.09
C ASP A 182 -11.92 -17.86 -9.35
N TYR A 183 -12.47 -16.77 -9.90
CA TYR A 183 -13.26 -16.84 -11.13
C TYR A 183 -12.46 -17.34 -12.33
N ASN A 184 -11.20 -16.92 -12.49
CA ASN A 184 -10.35 -17.36 -13.58
C ASN A 184 -9.92 -18.84 -13.44
N ILE A 185 -9.74 -19.32 -12.21
CA ILE A 185 -9.41 -20.71 -11.92
C ILE A 185 -10.61 -21.60 -12.27
N LEU A 186 -11.81 -21.24 -11.84
CA LEU A 186 -13.04 -22.00 -12.09
C LEU A 186 -13.36 -22.09 -13.60
N ARG A 187 -13.10 -21.02 -14.35
CA ARG A 187 -13.31 -21.01 -15.79
C ARG A 187 -12.37 -21.96 -16.55
N THR A 188 -11.13 -22.11 -16.07
CA THR A 188 -10.17 -23.08 -16.67
C THR A 188 -10.56 -24.53 -16.40
N PHE A 189 -11.22 -24.83 -15.30
CA PHE A 189 -11.71 -26.19 -14.98
C PHE A 189 -13.00 -26.55 -15.74
N ASN A 190 -13.82 -25.56 -16.14
CA ASN A 190 -15.05 -25.83 -16.89
C ASN A 190 -14.84 -25.99 -18.41
N HIS A 191 -13.62 -25.91 -18.90
CA HIS A 191 -13.25 -26.14 -20.31
C HIS A 191 -12.55 -27.51 -20.52
N PHE A 192 -12.52 -28.37 -19.52
CA PHE A 192 -12.15 -29.79 -19.58
C PHE A 192 -13.38 -30.64 -19.29
#